data_280d0df9fb5e9554da7dd607f04d9801
#
_entry.id   280d0df9fb5e9554da7dd607f04d9801
#
_cell.length_a   1.000
_cell.length_b   1.000
_cell.length_c   1.000
_cell.angle_alpha   90.00
_cell.angle_beta   90.00
_cell.angle_gamma   90.00
#
_symmetry.space_group_name_H-M   'P 1'
#
loop_
_entity.id
_entity.type
_entity.pdbx_description
1 polymer ?
#
loop_
_entity_poly.entity_id
_entity_poly.type
_entity_poly.pdbx_seq_one_letter_code
_entity_poly.pdbx_strand_id
1 'polypeptide(L)'
;KAFYMRLNDDGKTVAAMDLLVPGIGEIIGGSQREERLDLLRTRMQEAGLKEEDYWWYLDLRRFGGTKHAGFGLGFERMVMYLTGISNIRDVLPFPRTTGNAEF
;
A
#
# COMPACT_ATOMS: atom_id res chain seq x y z
N LYS A 1 7.26 8.07 -4.16
CA LYS A 1 6.71 6.87 -3.53
C LYS A 1 6.28 7.15 -2.09
N ALA A 2 5.44 6.28 -1.52
CA ALA A 2 4.91 6.48 -0.18
C ALA A 2 6.01 6.56 0.89
N PHE A 3 5.82 7.40 1.89
CA PHE A 3 6.81 7.69 2.92
C PHE A 3 7.25 6.46 3.73
N TYR A 4 6.39 5.48 3.86
CA TYR A 4 6.63 4.27 4.66
C TYR A 4 7.43 3.19 3.93
N MET A 5 7.68 3.36 2.64
CA MET A 5 8.46 2.40 1.85
C MET A 5 9.94 2.57 2.13
N ARG A 6 10.64 1.44 2.29
CA ARG A 6 12.06 1.46 2.59
C ARG A 6 12.86 2.11 1.47
N LEU A 7 13.61 3.16 1.83
CA LEU A 7 14.50 3.85 0.91
C LEU A 7 15.73 2.98 0.62
N ASN A 8 16.05 2.77 -0.64
CA ASN A 8 17.26 2.08 -1.04
C ASN A 8 18.50 2.94 -0.81
N ASP A 9 19.68 2.33 -0.85
CA ASP A 9 20.96 3.00 -0.56
C ASP A 9 21.30 4.11 -1.55
N ASP A 10 20.69 4.11 -2.75
CA ASP A 10 20.84 5.17 -3.74
C ASP A 10 20.13 6.48 -3.35
N GLY A 11 19.30 6.46 -2.32
CA GLY A 11 18.52 7.62 -1.87
C GLY A 11 17.45 8.11 -2.84
N LYS A 12 17.19 7.37 -3.91
CA LYS A 12 16.29 7.79 -5.01
C LYS A 12 15.15 6.80 -5.26
N THR A 13 15.37 5.53 -4.96
CA THR A 13 14.41 4.46 -5.18
C THR A 13 13.99 3.81 -3.87
N VAL A 14 12.89 3.06 -3.91
CA VAL A 14 12.36 2.33 -2.76
C VAL A 14 12.25 0.84 -3.06
N ALA A 15 12.31 0.02 -2.02
CA ALA A 15 12.16 -1.44 -2.12
C ALA A 15 10.68 -1.80 -2.22
N ALA A 16 10.10 -1.64 -3.40
CA ALA A 16 8.69 -1.87 -3.68
C ALA A 16 8.51 -2.74 -4.92
N MET A 17 7.35 -3.36 -5.04
CA MET A 17 6.97 -4.16 -6.19
C MET A 17 5.48 -4.04 -6.46
N ASP A 18 5.12 -4.17 -7.71
CA ASP A 18 3.75 -4.33 -8.15
C ASP A 18 3.67 -5.58 -9.02
N LEU A 19 2.57 -6.33 -8.92
CA LEU A 19 2.27 -7.44 -9.82
C LEU A 19 1.13 -7.02 -10.75
N LEU A 20 1.43 -7.00 -12.04
CA LEU A 20 0.48 -6.65 -13.09
C LEU A 20 0.09 -7.90 -13.87
N VAL A 21 -1.19 -7.99 -14.21
CA VAL A 21 -1.73 -9.07 -15.04
C VAL A 21 -2.45 -8.51 -16.26
N PRO A 22 -2.49 -9.26 -17.37
CA PRO A 22 -3.15 -8.81 -18.60
C PRO A 22 -4.62 -8.45 -18.37
N GLY A 23 -5.08 -7.36 -18.95
CA GLY A 23 -6.47 -6.93 -18.94
C GLY A 23 -6.95 -6.26 -17.64
N ILE A 24 -6.29 -6.48 -16.53
CA ILE A 24 -6.65 -5.93 -15.21
C ILE A 24 -5.67 -4.85 -14.76
N GLY A 25 -4.39 -5.03 -15.06
CA GLY A 25 -3.33 -4.19 -14.53
C GLY A 25 -2.81 -4.69 -13.19
N GLU A 26 -2.56 -3.80 -12.25
CA GLU A 26 -2.04 -4.16 -10.93
C GLU A 26 -3.08 -4.92 -10.10
N ILE A 27 -2.70 -6.10 -9.60
CA ILE A 27 -3.48 -6.87 -8.63
C ILE A 27 -2.81 -6.97 -7.26
N ILE A 28 -1.48 -6.83 -7.21
CA ILE A 28 -0.72 -6.81 -5.96
C ILE A 28 0.20 -5.61 -5.97
N GLY A 29 0.21 -4.86 -4.87
CA GLY A 29 1.22 -3.85 -4.58
C GLY A 29 1.84 -4.13 -3.23
N GLY A 30 3.16 -4.04 -3.13
CA GLY A 30 3.87 -4.33 -1.89
C GLY A 30 5.18 -3.59 -1.76
N SER A 31 5.69 -3.56 -0.55
CA SER A 31 7.00 -2.99 -0.28
C SER A 31 7.60 -3.54 1.01
N GLN A 32 8.92 -3.49 1.09
CA GLN A 32 9.59 -3.49 2.39
C GLN A 32 9.26 -2.17 3.09
N ARG A 33 9.01 -2.22 4.41
CA ARG A 33 8.70 -1.02 5.18
C ARG A 33 9.98 -0.37 5.71
N GLU A 34 9.96 0.95 5.87
CA GLU A 34 11.09 1.67 6.47
C GLU A 34 11.13 1.39 7.98
N GLU A 35 12.16 0.69 8.42
CA GLU A 35 12.38 0.34 9.82
C GLU A 35 13.30 1.34 10.54
N ARG A 36 14.00 2.19 9.80
CA ARG A 36 14.93 3.17 10.35
C ARG A 36 14.19 4.43 10.74
N LEU A 37 14.10 4.72 12.04
CA LEU A 37 13.30 5.82 12.58
C LEU A 37 13.67 7.18 11.97
N ASP A 38 14.95 7.49 11.85
CA ASP A 38 15.42 8.78 11.34
C ASP A 38 15.02 9.01 9.89
N LEU A 39 15.15 7.98 9.06
CA LEU A 39 14.76 8.05 7.65
C LEU A 39 13.25 8.14 7.50
N LEU A 40 12.50 7.42 8.32
CA LEU A 40 11.04 7.50 8.31
C LEU A 40 10.57 8.92 8.65
N ARG A 41 11.14 9.54 9.68
CA ARG A 41 10.85 10.93 10.04
C ARG A 41 11.17 11.90 8.92
N THR A 42 12.34 11.77 8.30
CA THR A 42 12.73 12.63 7.17
C THR A 42 11.75 12.51 6.03
N ARG A 43 11.33 11.30 5.68
CA ARG A 43 10.36 11.05 4.62
C ARG A 43 8.99 11.62 4.95
N MET A 44 8.56 11.52 6.20
CA MET A 44 7.31 12.13 6.66
C MET A 44 7.35 13.65 6.53
N GLN A 45 8.44 14.28 6.92
CA GLN A 45 8.62 15.73 6.79
C GLN A 45 8.60 16.17 5.32
N GLU A 46 9.30 15.46 4.45
CA GLU A 46 9.30 15.70 3.01
C GLU A 46 7.89 15.58 2.40
N ALA A 47 7.07 14.69 2.93
CA ALA A 47 5.68 14.50 2.51
C ALA A 47 4.70 15.50 3.14
N GLY A 48 5.18 16.40 4.01
CA GLY A 48 4.34 17.38 4.70
C GLY A 48 3.45 16.79 5.79
N LEU A 49 3.78 15.62 6.30
CA LEU A 49 3.03 14.94 7.37
C LEU A 49 3.50 15.41 8.74
N LYS A 50 2.57 15.51 9.67
CA LYS A 50 2.86 15.88 11.06
C LYS A 50 3.15 14.63 11.89
N GLU A 51 4.27 14.61 12.60
CA GLU A 51 4.64 13.49 13.46
C GLU A 51 3.60 13.21 14.55
N GLU A 52 2.96 14.24 15.06
CA GLU A 52 1.92 14.12 16.11
C GLU A 52 0.71 13.29 15.69
N ASP A 53 0.40 13.24 14.36
CA ASP A 53 -0.69 12.43 13.83
C ASP A 53 -0.27 10.96 13.62
N TYR A 54 1.03 10.70 13.59
CA TYR A 54 1.62 9.38 13.30
C TYR A 54 2.51 8.86 14.44
N TRP A 55 2.38 9.41 15.66
CA TRP A 55 3.20 9.03 16.79
C TRP A 55 3.21 7.52 17.05
N TRP A 56 2.07 6.88 16.96
CA TRP A 56 1.89 5.44 17.14
C TRP A 56 2.67 4.63 16.09
N TYR A 57 2.75 5.12 14.87
CA TYR A 57 3.49 4.48 13.78
C TYR A 57 5.01 4.62 14.00
N LEU A 58 5.46 5.77 14.48
CA LEU A 58 6.85 5.99 14.85
C LEU A 58 7.26 5.15 16.06
N ASP A 59 6.38 4.94 17.01
CA ASP A 59 6.64 4.11 18.20
C ASP A 59 6.95 2.66 17.83
N LEU A 60 6.39 2.14 16.75
CA LEU A 60 6.71 0.81 16.22
C LEU A 60 8.19 0.69 15.81
N ARG A 61 8.91 1.79 15.67
CA ARG A 61 10.35 1.83 15.38
C ARG A 61 11.16 2.28 16.59
N ARG A 62 10.60 3.15 17.42
CA ARG A 62 11.26 3.71 18.59
C ARG A 62 11.56 2.64 19.65
N PHE A 63 10.65 1.72 19.86
CA PHE A 63 10.77 0.63 20.84
C PHE A 63 11.41 -0.63 20.30
N GLY A 64 12.11 -0.52 19.20
CA GLY A 64 12.73 -1.64 18.53
C GLY A 64 11.88 -2.14 17.37
N GLY A 65 12.51 -2.84 16.45
CA GLY A 65 11.84 -3.34 15.26
C GLY A 65 12.70 -4.32 14.50
N THR A 66 12.12 -4.93 13.50
CA THR A 66 12.79 -5.85 12.60
C THR A 66 12.52 -5.43 11.16
N LYS A 67 13.33 -5.91 10.25
CA LYS A 67 13.03 -5.79 8.81
C LYS A 67 11.71 -6.50 8.53
N HIS A 68 10.79 -5.80 7.90
CA HIS A 68 9.47 -6.33 7.58
C HIS A 68 8.98 -5.76 6.26
N ALA A 69 8.10 -6.53 5.63
CA ALA A 69 7.48 -6.16 4.37
C ALA A 69 5.99 -6.53 4.42
N GLY A 70 5.24 -5.98 3.50
CA GLY A 70 3.83 -6.30 3.37
C GLY A 70 3.36 -6.07 1.95
N PHE A 71 2.25 -6.69 1.60
CA PHE A 71 1.58 -6.48 0.33
C PHE A 71 0.07 -6.45 0.51
N GLY A 72 -0.59 -5.76 -0.41
CA GLY A 72 -2.04 -5.79 -0.56
C GLY A 72 -2.40 -6.49 -1.85
N LEU A 73 -3.39 -7.37 -1.80
CA LEU A 73 -3.97 -8.01 -2.98
C LEU A 73 -5.39 -7.49 -3.16
N GLY A 74 -5.68 -6.93 -4.33
CA GLY A 74 -7.04 -6.56 -4.72
C GLY A 74 -7.88 -7.81 -4.96
N PHE A 75 -8.67 -8.22 -3.98
CA PHE A 75 -9.46 -9.45 -4.07
C PHE A 75 -10.44 -9.41 -5.25
N GLU A 76 -11.12 -8.32 -5.43
CA GLU A 76 -12.05 -8.12 -6.54
C GLU A 76 -11.33 -8.20 -7.90
N ARG A 77 -10.16 -7.60 -8.00
CA ARG A 77 -9.32 -7.69 -9.21
C ARG A 77 -8.86 -9.12 -9.49
N MET A 78 -8.52 -9.87 -8.46
CA MET A 78 -8.17 -11.29 -8.59
C MET A 78 -9.37 -12.10 -9.11
N VAL A 79 -10.57 -11.86 -8.58
CA VAL A 79 -11.79 -12.53 -9.04
C VAL A 79 -12.08 -12.18 -10.50
N MET A 80 -11.97 -10.91 -10.89
CA MET A 80 -12.11 -10.48 -12.29
C MET A 80 -11.11 -11.21 -13.20
N TYR A 81 -9.86 -11.30 -12.79
CA TYR A 81 -8.80 -11.98 -13.56
C TYR A 81 -9.07 -13.47 -13.76
N LEU A 82 -9.48 -14.16 -12.70
CA LEU A 82 -9.72 -15.61 -12.73
C LEU A 82 -11.02 -15.98 -13.45
N THR A 83 -12.03 -15.13 -13.41
CA THR A 83 -13.35 -15.39 -14.01
C THR A 83 -13.54 -14.79 -15.39
N GLY A 84 -12.69 -13.85 -15.78
CA GLY A 84 -12.83 -13.11 -17.04
C GLY A 84 -13.92 -12.04 -17.00
N ILE A 85 -14.51 -11.75 -15.84
CA ILE A 85 -15.52 -10.69 -15.67
C ILE A 85 -14.82 -9.33 -15.77
N SER A 86 -15.36 -8.42 -16.59
CA SER A 86 -14.73 -7.13 -16.89
C SER A 86 -15.18 -5.98 -15.98
N ASN A 87 -16.33 -6.10 -15.32
CA ASN A 87 -16.89 -5.05 -14.47
C ASN A 87 -16.76 -5.44 -12.99
N ILE A 88 -16.06 -4.61 -12.23
CA ILE A 88 -15.83 -4.85 -10.80
C ILE A 88 -17.12 -4.95 -9.97
N ARG A 89 -18.19 -4.31 -10.41
CA ARG A 89 -19.51 -4.40 -9.73
C ARG A 89 -20.06 -5.81 -9.74
N ASP A 90 -19.74 -6.60 -10.76
CA ASP A 90 -20.24 -7.95 -10.94
C ASP A 90 -19.52 -9.01 -10.10
N VAL A 91 -18.41 -8.63 -9.45
CA VAL A 91 -17.65 -9.51 -8.54
C VAL A 91 -17.87 -9.18 -7.06
N LEU A 92 -18.73 -8.21 -6.77
CA LEU A 92 -19.10 -7.80 -5.42
C LEU A 92 -20.53 -8.23 -5.10
N PRO A 93 -20.78 -8.83 -3.91
CA PRO A 93 -22.17 -9.19 -3.52
C PRO A 93 -23.08 -7.96 -3.38
N PHE A 94 -22.51 -6.85 -2.88
CA PHE A 94 -23.24 -5.60 -2.61
C PHE A 94 -22.42 -4.42 -3.13
N PRO A 95 -22.38 -4.18 -4.45
CA PRO A 95 -21.56 -3.10 -5.01
C PRO A 95 -22.08 -1.73 -4.58
N ARG A 96 -21.16 -0.84 -4.30
CA ARG A 96 -21.44 0.56 -3.96
C ARG A 96 -21.06 1.44 -5.14
N THR A 97 -21.93 2.34 -5.52
CA THR A 97 -21.70 3.33 -6.56
C THR A 97 -22.17 4.70 -6.09
N THR A 98 -21.78 5.73 -6.82
CA THR A 98 -22.20 7.10 -6.48
C THR A 98 -23.72 7.20 -6.41
N GLY A 99 -24.24 7.64 -5.25
CA GLY A 99 -25.68 7.77 -5.02
C GLY A 99 -26.43 6.45 -4.77
N ASN A 100 -25.73 5.32 -4.70
CA ASN A 100 -26.35 4.01 -4.44
C ASN A 100 -25.58 3.22 -3.39
N ALA A 101 -26.23 2.92 -2.27
CA ALA A 101 -25.73 2.06 -1.20
C ALA A 101 -26.80 1.05 -0.75
N GLU A 102 -27.66 0.66 -1.63
CA GLU A 102 -28.69 -0.36 -1.37
C GLU A 102 -28.13 -1.78 -1.48
N PHE A 103 -28.74 -2.68 -0.77
CA PHE A 103 -28.38 -4.10 -0.76
C PHE A 103 -29.17 -4.87 -1.82
#